data_7464794411de1af6da4b80d4a9f85aba
#
_entry.id   7464794411de1af6da4b80d4a9f85aba
#
_cell.length_a   1.000
_cell.length_b   1.000
_cell.length_c   1.000
_cell.angle_alpha   90.00
_cell.angle_beta   90.00
_cell.angle_gamma   90.00
#
_symmetry.space_group_name_H-M   'P 1'
#
loop_
_entity.id
_entity.type
_entity.pdbx_description
1 polymer ?
#
loop_
_entity_poly.entity_id
_entity_poly.type
_entity_poly.pdbx_seq_one_letter_code
_entity_poly.pdbx_strand_id
1 'polypeptide(L)'
;MVEEGRIGEILCFRGEYLHSGAIDPNRPMGWKQGSSGGVLLDLGSHILDLVGTLVGRYDSVFCTRRVLYPERPGKDGKMHAITKEDHVTMLLTLANGATGTIEASKIATGVDDELRFEIHGTKGALKFHVMQPNTLWFYDNTKPEGVYGGERGFTAIECTARYAPPGNVFPSQKNGIGWIRSHCHSLYTFVDNVHNGRPGDPSFADGAYIQRVMASAAESADTGKVVKI
;
A
#
# COMPACT_ATOMS: atom_id res chain seq x y z
N MET A 1 8.83 -8.08 12.87
CA MET A 1 9.16 -6.82 13.62
C MET A 1 7.93 -6.20 14.27
N VAL A 2 6.81 -6.04 13.55
CA VAL A 2 5.57 -5.54 14.15
C VAL A 2 5.04 -6.57 15.15
N GLU A 3 4.79 -7.79 14.72
CA GLU A 3 4.34 -8.92 15.56
C GLU A 3 5.27 -9.25 16.73
N GLU A 4 6.57 -9.04 16.56
CA GLU A 4 7.58 -9.18 17.62
C GLU A 4 7.56 -8.03 18.63
N GLY A 5 6.69 -7.03 18.44
CA GLY A 5 6.58 -5.85 19.31
C GLY A 5 7.78 -4.90 19.27
N ARG A 6 8.62 -4.98 18.25
CA ARG A 6 9.84 -4.15 18.14
C ARG A 6 9.57 -2.67 17.93
N ILE A 7 8.44 -2.33 17.32
CA ILE A 7 8.03 -0.93 17.19
C ILE A 7 7.09 -0.48 18.33
N GLY A 8 6.66 -1.41 19.19
CA GLY A 8 5.72 -1.13 20.26
C GLY A 8 4.29 -0.90 19.77
N GLU A 9 3.51 -0.12 20.52
CA GLU A 9 2.14 0.28 20.12
C GLU A 9 2.22 1.25 18.94
N ILE A 10 1.38 1.03 17.92
CA ILE A 10 1.32 1.89 16.74
C ILE A 10 0.65 3.22 17.10
N LEU A 11 1.30 4.31 16.77
CA LEU A 11 0.87 5.68 17.01
C LEU A 11 0.32 6.35 15.76
N CYS A 12 1.05 6.21 14.65
CA CYS A 12 0.62 6.73 13.35
C CYS A 12 1.28 5.99 12.19
N PHE A 13 0.68 6.12 11.00
CA PHE A 13 1.17 5.48 9.77
C PHE A 13 0.93 6.33 8.54
N ARG A 14 1.69 6.05 7.49
CA ARG A 14 1.49 6.60 6.14
C ARG A 14 1.67 5.48 5.12
N GLY A 15 0.83 5.48 4.09
CA GLY A 15 0.95 4.56 2.98
C GLY A 15 0.66 5.28 1.66
N GLU A 16 1.44 4.99 0.63
CA GLU A 16 1.28 5.62 -0.67
C GLU A 16 1.47 4.59 -1.78
N TYR A 17 0.61 4.66 -2.80
CA TYR A 17 0.84 3.97 -4.06
C TYR A 17 0.61 4.95 -5.22
N LEU A 18 1.68 5.36 -5.84
CA LEU A 18 1.73 6.49 -6.75
C LEU A 18 2.35 6.10 -8.09
N HIS A 19 1.78 6.62 -9.18
CA HIS A 19 2.42 6.69 -10.49
C HIS A 19 1.88 7.87 -11.32
N SER A 20 2.48 8.14 -12.48
CA SER A 20 2.15 9.27 -13.36
C SER A 20 1.35 8.87 -14.62
N GLY A 21 0.83 7.66 -14.66
CA GLY A 21 0.25 7.08 -15.89
C GLY A 21 -1.02 7.74 -16.45
N ALA A 22 -1.66 8.66 -15.72
CA ALA A 22 -2.87 9.36 -16.18
C ALA A 22 -2.65 10.86 -16.48
N ILE A 23 -1.40 11.32 -16.50
CA ILE A 23 -1.06 12.74 -16.75
C ILE A 23 -1.34 13.16 -18.20
N ASP A 24 -1.12 12.28 -19.18
CA ASP A 24 -1.37 12.65 -20.59
C ASP A 24 -2.88 12.73 -20.86
N PRO A 25 -3.41 13.93 -21.25
CA PRO A 25 -4.82 14.09 -21.57
C PRO A 25 -5.25 13.31 -22.83
N ASN A 26 -4.31 13.03 -23.74
CA ASN A 26 -4.56 12.32 -24.99
C ASN A 26 -4.52 10.79 -24.84
N ARG A 27 -4.15 10.30 -23.66
CA ARG A 27 -4.16 8.85 -23.39
C ARG A 27 -5.58 8.32 -23.51
N PRO A 28 -5.83 7.35 -24.42
CA PRO A 28 -7.17 6.80 -24.61
C PRO A 28 -7.74 6.19 -23.33
N MET A 29 -9.05 6.39 -23.13
CA MET A 29 -9.79 5.74 -22.05
C MET A 29 -9.62 4.21 -22.14
N GLY A 30 -9.24 3.59 -21.04
CA GLY A 30 -9.21 2.15 -20.85
C GLY A 30 -10.31 1.67 -19.91
N TRP A 31 -10.39 0.37 -19.65
CA TRP A 31 -11.38 -0.21 -18.74
C TRP A 31 -11.27 0.34 -17.30
N LYS A 32 -10.07 0.73 -16.87
CA LYS A 32 -9.82 1.28 -15.52
C LYS A 32 -10.45 2.67 -15.28
N GLN A 33 -10.79 3.40 -16.33
CA GLN A 33 -11.53 4.67 -16.27
C GLN A 33 -13.04 4.48 -16.46
N GLY A 34 -13.48 3.27 -16.78
CA GLY A 34 -14.89 2.91 -16.88
C GLY A 34 -15.58 2.73 -15.52
N SER A 35 -16.84 2.33 -15.53
CA SER A 35 -17.71 2.24 -14.34
C SER A 35 -17.15 1.38 -13.20
N SER A 36 -16.34 0.38 -13.52
CA SER A 36 -15.74 -0.55 -12.54
C SER A 36 -14.30 -0.20 -12.16
N GLY A 37 -13.80 0.95 -12.60
CA GLY A 37 -12.42 1.37 -12.37
C GLY A 37 -12.27 2.41 -11.26
N GLY A 38 -11.18 3.19 -11.34
CA GLY A 38 -10.78 4.21 -10.40
C GLY A 38 -9.48 3.85 -9.69
N VAL A 39 -8.78 4.89 -9.21
CA VAL A 39 -7.50 4.66 -8.54
C VAL A 39 -7.68 4.01 -7.17
N LEU A 40 -8.81 4.26 -6.51
CA LEU A 40 -9.14 3.63 -5.22
C LEU A 40 -9.19 2.11 -5.33
N LEU A 41 -9.82 1.58 -6.38
CA LEU A 41 -9.90 0.14 -6.61
C LEU A 41 -8.59 -0.44 -7.17
N ASP A 42 -7.90 0.30 -8.05
CA ASP A 42 -6.71 -0.18 -8.74
C ASP A 42 -5.46 -0.15 -7.87
N LEU A 43 -5.12 1.00 -7.28
CA LEU A 43 -3.93 1.16 -6.44
C LEU A 43 -4.25 1.21 -4.94
N GLY A 44 -5.39 1.81 -4.60
CA GLY A 44 -5.83 1.93 -3.20
C GLY A 44 -6.00 0.58 -2.52
N SER A 45 -6.54 -0.44 -3.22
CA SER A 45 -6.67 -1.79 -2.69
C SER A 45 -5.34 -2.38 -2.20
N HIS A 46 -4.27 -2.22 -2.98
CA HIS A 46 -2.95 -2.76 -2.65
C HIS A 46 -2.35 -2.11 -1.40
N ILE A 47 -2.37 -0.78 -1.35
CA ILE A 47 -1.76 -0.07 -0.21
C ILE A 47 -2.60 -0.18 1.06
N LEU A 48 -3.94 -0.24 0.95
CA LEU A 48 -4.83 -0.50 2.09
C LEU A 48 -4.60 -1.90 2.68
N ASP A 49 -4.47 -2.92 1.83
CA ASP A 49 -4.20 -4.29 2.25
C ASP A 49 -2.82 -4.41 2.91
N LEU A 50 -1.77 -3.91 2.24
CA LEU A 50 -0.41 -3.97 2.77
C LEU A 50 -0.28 -3.28 4.13
N VAL A 51 -0.76 -2.04 4.24
CA VAL A 51 -0.67 -1.28 5.50
C VAL A 51 -1.57 -1.91 6.55
N GLY A 52 -2.81 -2.28 6.20
CA GLY A 52 -3.75 -2.94 7.10
C GLY A 52 -3.21 -4.25 7.70
N THR A 53 -2.49 -5.05 6.92
CA THR A 53 -1.79 -6.24 7.41
C THR A 53 -0.74 -5.91 8.47
N LEU A 54 -0.09 -4.76 8.36
CA LEU A 54 0.96 -4.36 9.30
C LEU A 54 0.44 -3.63 10.54
N VAL A 55 -0.59 -2.79 10.40
CA VAL A 55 -1.07 -1.93 11.50
C VAL A 55 -2.36 -2.45 12.16
N GLY A 56 -3.04 -3.41 11.55
CA GLY A 56 -4.33 -3.92 11.97
C GLY A 56 -5.52 -3.29 11.24
N ARG A 57 -6.72 -3.61 11.70
CA ARG A 57 -7.96 -3.20 11.03
C ARG A 57 -8.27 -1.73 11.23
N TYR A 58 -8.73 -1.09 10.17
CA TYR A 58 -9.24 0.28 10.19
C TYR A 58 -10.62 0.34 10.85
N ASP A 59 -10.88 1.39 11.61
CA ASP A 59 -12.12 1.65 12.31
C ASP A 59 -13.00 2.68 11.57
N SER A 60 -12.36 3.70 11.00
CA SER A 60 -13.05 4.75 10.25
C SER A 60 -12.18 5.38 9.19
N VAL A 61 -12.82 6.03 8.22
CA VAL A 61 -12.16 6.69 7.11
C VAL A 61 -12.82 8.03 6.77
N PHE A 62 -11.99 9.03 6.48
CA PHE A 62 -12.35 10.23 5.74
C PHE A 62 -11.58 10.24 4.43
N CYS A 63 -12.27 10.42 3.30
CA CYS A 63 -11.68 10.34 1.97
C CYS A 63 -12.01 11.56 1.11
N THR A 64 -11.03 11.99 0.31
CA THR A 64 -11.22 12.93 -0.78
C THR A 64 -10.79 12.29 -2.09
N ARG A 65 -11.41 12.69 -3.20
CA ARG A 65 -11.10 12.16 -4.54
C ARG A 65 -11.06 13.25 -5.59
N ARG A 66 -10.29 13.00 -6.66
CA ARG A 66 -10.16 13.93 -7.79
C ARG A 66 -10.16 13.15 -9.11
N VAL A 67 -10.92 13.67 -10.09
CA VAL A 67 -10.79 13.34 -11.52
C VAL A 67 -9.98 14.48 -12.14
N LEU A 68 -8.86 14.16 -12.79
CA LEU A 68 -7.99 15.20 -13.40
C LEU A 68 -8.60 15.71 -14.70
N TYR A 69 -8.98 14.79 -15.58
CA TYR A 69 -9.59 15.13 -16.86
C TYR A 69 -11.01 14.53 -16.91
N PRO A 70 -12.05 15.39 -16.93
CA PRO A 70 -13.44 14.92 -16.93
C PRO A 70 -13.84 14.21 -18.23
N GLU A 71 -13.05 14.37 -19.29
CA GLU A 71 -13.24 13.71 -20.58
C GLU A 71 -11.91 13.19 -21.13
N ARG A 72 -11.92 12.06 -21.81
CA ARG A 72 -10.78 11.47 -22.50
C ARG A 72 -11.19 10.88 -23.85
N PRO A 73 -10.27 10.85 -24.84
CA PRO A 73 -10.54 10.16 -26.09
C PRO A 73 -10.73 8.66 -25.84
N GLY A 74 -11.68 8.05 -26.53
CA GLY A 74 -11.84 6.60 -26.59
C GLY A 74 -11.07 6.02 -27.77
N LYS A 75 -11.01 4.68 -27.84
CA LYS A 75 -10.43 3.96 -28.99
C LYS A 75 -11.25 4.14 -30.28
N ASP A 76 -12.50 4.58 -30.15
CA ASP A 76 -13.41 4.90 -31.23
C ASP A 76 -13.22 6.32 -31.79
N GLY A 77 -12.23 7.07 -31.27
CA GLY A 77 -11.94 8.44 -31.68
C GLY A 77 -12.91 9.51 -31.10
N LYS A 78 -13.87 9.11 -30.24
CA LYS A 78 -14.81 10.02 -29.58
C LYS A 78 -14.32 10.37 -28.17
N MET A 79 -14.76 11.52 -27.67
CA MET A 79 -14.56 11.89 -26.26
C MET A 79 -15.58 11.17 -25.37
N HIS A 80 -15.11 10.65 -24.26
CA HIS A 80 -15.91 9.94 -23.26
C HIS A 80 -15.76 10.58 -21.89
N ALA A 81 -16.86 10.74 -21.19
CA ALA A 81 -16.86 11.27 -19.82
C ALA A 81 -16.15 10.28 -18.87
N ILE A 82 -15.28 10.82 -18.03
CA ILE A 82 -14.56 10.12 -16.97
C ILE A 82 -15.20 10.47 -15.64
N THR A 83 -15.71 9.47 -14.94
CA THR A 83 -16.36 9.63 -13.63
C THR A 83 -15.55 8.99 -12.50
N LYS A 84 -14.51 8.25 -12.84
CA LYS A 84 -13.66 7.55 -11.87
C LYS A 84 -12.41 8.35 -11.58
N GLU A 85 -12.08 8.38 -10.34
CA GLU A 85 -11.00 9.19 -9.78
C GLU A 85 -9.61 8.72 -10.24
N ASP A 86 -8.71 9.70 -10.44
CA ASP A 86 -7.29 9.52 -10.71
C ASP A 86 -6.43 9.68 -9.45
N HIS A 87 -7.02 10.22 -8.38
CA HIS A 87 -6.34 10.46 -7.11
C HIS A 87 -7.32 10.36 -5.95
N VAL A 88 -6.89 9.72 -4.86
CA VAL A 88 -7.58 9.67 -3.57
C VAL A 88 -6.60 9.90 -2.44
N THR A 89 -7.06 10.63 -1.41
CA THR A 89 -6.38 10.76 -0.13
C THR A 89 -7.33 10.33 0.97
N MET A 90 -6.89 9.43 1.84
CA MET A 90 -7.67 8.88 2.93
C MET A 90 -7.00 9.20 4.26
N LEU A 91 -7.75 9.70 5.23
CA LEU A 91 -7.40 9.75 6.65
C LEU A 91 -8.11 8.59 7.34
N LEU A 92 -7.35 7.71 7.95
CA LEU A 92 -7.84 6.47 8.58
C LEU A 92 -7.55 6.48 10.07
N THR A 93 -8.45 5.87 10.84
CA THR A 93 -8.28 5.69 12.28
C THR A 93 -8.31 4.19 12.59
N LEU A 94 -7.48 3.74 13.53
CA LEU A 94 -7.50 2.37 14.06
C LEU A 94 -8.32 2.32 15.36
N ALA A 95 -8.71 1.13 15.80
CA ALA A 95 -9.49 0.93 17.04
C ALA A 95 -8.77 1.44 18.30
N ASN A 96 -7.44 1.46 18.34
CA ASN A 96 -6.65 2.03 19.43
C ASN A 96 -6.50 3.55 19.38
N GLY A 97 -7.14 4.22 18.41
CA GLY A 97 -7.06 5.67 18.21
C GLY A 97 -5.86 6.15 17.37
N ALA A 98 -4.96 5.27 16.96
CA ALA A 98 -3.90 5.63 16.04
C ALA A 98 -4.49 6.11 14.70
N THR A 99 -3.85 7.11 14.08
CA THR A 99 -4.32 7.69 12.83
C THR A 99 -3.25 7.60 11.76
N GLY A 100 -3.68 7.55 10.50
CA GLY A 100 -2.75 7.55 9.39
C GLY A 100 -3.37 8.05 8.10
N THR A 101 -2.53 8.28 7.12
CA THR A 101 -2.92 8.68 5.78
C THR A 101 -2.56 7.60 4.78
N ILE A 102 -3.46 7.36 3.83
CA ILE A 102 -3.20 6.55 2.65
C ILE A 102 -3.54 7.35 1.41
N GLU A 103 -2.61 7.37 0.46
CA GLU A 103 -2.76 8.03 -0.83
C GLU A 103 -2.62 7.01 -1.96
N ALA A 104 -3.51 7.11 -2.95
CA ALA A 104 -3.36 6.40 -4.22
C ALA A 104 -3.54 7.39 -5.38
N SER A 105 -2.59 7.41 -6.31
CA SER A 105 -2.56 8.42 -7.37
C SER A 105 -2.02 7.88 -8.68
N LYS A 106 -2.67 8.23 -9.79
CA LYS A 106 -2.20 8.03 -11.17
C LYS A 106 -1.70 9.32 -11.81
N ILE A 107 -1.63 10.40 -11.03
CA ILE A 107 -1.30 11.75 -11.49
C ILE A 107 -0.12 12.37 -10.73
N ALA A 108 0.69 11.55 -10.07
CA ALA A 108 1.90 11.97 -9.37
C ALA A 108 3.05 12.15 -10.38
N THR A 109 3.18 13.34 -10.95
CA THR A 109 4.18 13.64 -11.97
C THR A 109 5.59 13.38 -11.48
N GLY A 110 6.38 12.63 -12.27
CA GLY A 110 7.77 12.28 -11.95
C GLY A 110 7.90 10.99 -11.14
N VAL A 111 6.78 10.34 -10.81
CA VAL A 111 6.76 9.04 -10.11
C VAL A 111 6.48 7.93 -11.12
N ASP A 112 7.28 6.88 -11.11
CA ASP A 112 7.11 5.73 -12.00
C ASP A 112 6.09 4.72 -11.46
N ASP A 113 6.43 4.02 -10.36
CA ASP A 113 5.55 3.03 -9.73
C ASP A 113 5.99 2.85 -8.25
N GLU A 114 5.61 3.81 -7.41
CA GLU A 114 6.05 3.89 -6.02
C GLU A 114 4.98 3.40 -5.05
N LEU A 115 5.24 2.26 -4.43
CA LEU A 115 4.53 1.79 -3.27
C LEU A 115 5.45 1.94 -2.06
N ARG A 116 5.04 2.72 -1.07
CA ARG A 116 5.82 2.98 0.15
C ARG A 116 4.95 3.09 1.39
N PHE A 117 5.53 2.80 2.55
CA PHE A 117 4.89 3.05 3.83
C PHE A 117 5.88 3.52 4.89
N GLU A 118 5.35 4.22 5.88
CA GLU A 118 5.99 4.55 7.15
C GLU A 118 5.05 4.18 8.29
N ILE A 119 5.56 3.50 9.33
CA ILE A 119 4.82 3.12 10.53
C ILE A 119 5.62 3.55 11.73
N HIS A 120 5.00 4.32 12.61
CA HIS A 120 5.62 4.84 13.82
C HIS A 120 4.93 4.28 15.05
N GLY A 121 5.70 3.71 15.96
CA GLY A 121 5.23 3.17 17.23
C GLY A 121 6.03 3.72 18.42
N THR A 122 5.63 3.31 19.62
CA THR A 122 6.21 3.81 20.89
C THR A 122 7.68 3.39 21.06
N LYS A 123 8.11 2.29 20.45
CA LYS A 123 9.47 1.74 20.58
C LYS A 123 10.31 1.85 19.32
N GLY A 124 9.73 2.21 18.19
CA GLY A 124 10.45 2.30 16.94
C GLY A 124 9.59 2.70 15.76
N ALA A 125 10.23 2.79 14.59
CA ALA A 125 9.56 3.09 13.34
C ALA A 125 10.11 2.24 12.20
N LEU A 126 9.27 1.98 11.20
CA LEU A 126 9.61 1.27 9.98
C LEU A 126 9.31 2.14 8.77
N LYS A 127 10.18 2.05 7.74
CA LYS A 127 9.96 2.63 6.41
C LYS A 127 10.34 1.63 5.35
N PHE A 128 9.52 1.56 4.31
CA PHE A 128 9.77 0.73 3.14
C PHE A 128 9.41 1.49 1.87
N HIS A 129 10.12 1.18 0.79
CA HIS A 129 9.90 1.74 -0.53
C HIS A 129 10.17 0.66 -1.59
N VAL A 130 9.17 0.37 -2.42
CA VAL A 130 9.25 -0.73 -3.41
C VAL A 130 10.34 -0.54 -4.45
N MET A 131 10.73 0.72 -4.76
CA MET A 131 11.84 1.00 -5.67
C MET A 131 13.22 0.71 -5.04
N GLN A 132 13.25 0.40 -3.74
CA GLN A 132 14.42 -0.06 -3.00
C GLN A 132 14.10 -1.36 -2.25
N PRO A 133 13.68 -2.43 -2.94
CA PRO A 133 13.04 -3.60 -2.33
C PRO A 133 13.97 -4.40 -1.41
N ASN A 134 15.27 -4.19 -1.53
CA ASN A 134 16.28 -4.87 -0.74
C ASN A 134 16.50 -4.25 0.65
N THR A 135 15.86 -3.14 0.96
CA THR A 135 16.16 -2.36 2.15
C THR A 135 14.88 -2.08 2.95
N LEU A 136 14.91 -2.43 4.23
CA LEU A 136 13.94 -1.97 5.23
C LEU A 136 14.66 -0.99 6.16
N TRP A 137 14.06 0.18 6.38
CA TRP A 137 14.58 1.15 7.33
C TRP A 137 13.89 0.97 8.68
N PHE A 138 14.70 0.82 9.74
CA PHE A 138 14.23 0.66 11.10
C PHE A 138 14.86 1.70 12.02
N TYR A 139 14.04 2.38 12.81
CA TYR A 139 14.46 3.23 13.90
C TYR A 139 14.16 2.54 15.23
N ASP A 140 15.16 2.40 16.09
CA ASP A 140 15.05 1.80 17.42
C ASP A 140 15.06 2.91 18.48
N ASN A 141 13.91 3.20 19.07
CA ASN A 141 13.76 4.20 20.11
C ASN A 141 14.17 3.69 21.50
N THR A 142 14.48 2.40 21.64
CA THR A 142 14.92 1.80 22.91
C THR A 142 16.43 1.97 23.15
N LYS A 143 17.20 2.32 22.12
CA LYS A 143 18.61 2.61 22.24
C LYS A 143 18.85 3.84 23.13
N PRO A 144 19.88 3.83 23.98
CA PRO A 144 20.24 4.98 24.80
C PRO A 144 20.60 6.19 23.93
N GLU A 145 20.24 7.36 24.40
CA GLU A 145 20.67 8.60 23.80
C GLU A 145 22.14 8.86 24.17
N GLY A 146 22.98 9.04 23.17
CA GLY A 146 24.38 9.38 23.34
C GLY A 146 24.66 10.84 23.01
N VAL A 147 25.95 11.25 23.16
CA VAL A 147 26.41 12.57 22.71
C VAL A 147 26.08 12.74 21.23
N TYR A 148 25.46 13.86 20.86
CA TYR A 148 24.98 14.13 19.51
C TYR A 148 24.00 13.06 18.95
N GLY A 149 23.16 12.43 19.81
CA GLY A 149 22.21 11.40 19.43
C GLY A 149 22.78 9.97 19.48
N GLY A 150 24.07 9.80 19.59
CA GLY A 150 24.72 8.50 19.66
C GLY A 150 24.42 7.62 18.44
N GLU A 151 23.97 6.40 18.67
CA GLU A 151 23.58 5.46 17.60
C GLU A 151 22.10 5.52 17.22
N ARG A 152 21.36 6.52 17.72
CA ARG A 152 19.97 6.73 17.32
C ARG A 152 19.90 7.27 15.89
N GLY A 153 19.17 6.58 15.04
CA GLY A 153 18.97 6.92 13.64
C GLY A 153 18.27 5.79 12.90
N PHE A 154 17.77 6.06 11.70
CA PHE A 154 17.28 5.00 10.85
C PHE A 154 18.44 4.13 10.37
N THR A 155 18.36 2.84 10.68
CA THR A 155 19.31 1.83 10.21
C THR A 155 18.73 1.17 8.95
N ALA A 156 19.50 1.14 7.88
CA ALA A 156 19.20 0.38 6.69
C ALA A 156 19.45 -1.11 6.94
N ILE A 157 18.39 -1.90 6.88
CA ILE A 157 18.47 -3.35 7.05
C ILE A 157 18.37 -4.00 5.67
N GLU A 158 19.43 -4.70 5.27
CA GLU A 158 19.44 -5.47 4.04
C GLU A 158 18.52 -6.70 4.18
N CYS A 159 17.59 -6.87 3.24
CA CYS A 159 16.54 -7.89 3.28
C CYS A 159 16.77 -9.06 2.31
N THR A 160 17.81 -9.04 1.46
CA THR A 160 18.04 -10.06 0.43
C THR A 160 18.13 -11.48 0.98
N ALA A 161 18.79 -11.66 2.13
CA ALA A 161 18.97 -12.95 2.80
C ALA A 161 17.83 -13.28 3.79
N ARG A 162 16.81 -12.43 3.92
CA ARG A 162 15.75 -12.55 4.95
C ARG A 162 14.39 -12.90 4.38
N TYR A 163 14.36 -13.27 3.11
CA TYR A 163 13.12 -13.67 2.46
C TYR A 163 12.71 -15.08 2.91
N ALA A 164 11.42 -15.30 3.13
CA ALA A 164 10.94 -16.60 3.58
C ALA A 164 11.13 -17.69 2.52
N PRO A 165 11.34 -18.96 2.91
CA PRO A 165 11.29 -20.08 1.97
C PRO A 165 9.93 -20.18 1.27
N PRO A 166 9.88 -20.59 -0.03
CA PRO A 166 11.02 -20.93 -0.89
C PRO A 166 11.62 -19.70 -1.62
N GLY A 167 11.07 -18.53 -1.45
CA GLY A 167 11.52 -17.31 -2.13
C GLY A 167 12.99 -16.98 -1.87
N ASN A 168 13.53 -17.41 -0.71
CA ASN A 168 14.93 -17.20 -0.35
C ASN A 168 15.92 -18.10 -1.09
N VAL A 169 15.47 -19.14 -1.80
CA VAL A 169 16.34 -20.08 -2.51
C VAL A 169 16.38 -19.85 -4.02
N PHE A 170 15.49 -19.02 -4.54
CA PHE A 170 15.46 -18.72 -5.97
C PHE A 170 15.47 -17.20 -6.24
N PRO A 171 16.48 -16.68 -6.94
CA PRO A 171 17.66 -17.37 -7.49
C PRO A 171 18.68 -17.79 -6.42
N SER A 172 18.86 -17.05 -5.35
CA SER A 172 19.55 -17.40 -4.09
C SER A 172 19.47 -16.22 -3.10
N GLN A 173 19.88 -16.44 -1.86
CA GLN A 173 19.91 -15.42 -0.81
C GLN A 173 20.85 -14.23 -1.11
N LYS A 174 21.82 -14.42 -2.03
CA LYS A 174 22.80 -13.40 -2.40
C LYS A 174 22.32 -12.46 -3.50
N ASN A 175 21.15 -12.73 -4.09
CA ASN A 175 20.63 -11.92 -5.19
C ASN A 175 19.58 -10.94 -4.70
N GLY A 176 19.59 -9.75 -5.28
CA GLY A 176 18.60 -8.72 -4.98
C GLY A 176 17.16 -9.22 -5.18
N ILE A 177 16.25 -8.70 -4.36
CA ILE A 177 14.82 -8.91 -4.48
C ILE A 177 14.35 -8.06 -5.66
N GLY A 178 13.76 -8.71 -6.66
CA GLY A 178 13.15 -8.05 -7.79
C GLY A 178 11.65 -8.37 -7.85
N TRP A 179 10.92 -7.62 -8.65
CA TRP A 179 9.49 -7.75 -8.86
C TRP A 179 9.07 -9.20 -9.22
N ILE A 180 9.81 -9.84 -10.14
CA ILE A 180 9.56 -11.22 -10.57
C ILE A 180 9.66 -12.19 -9.39
N ARG A 181 10.62 -12.00 -8.48
CA ARG A 181 10.80 -12.90 -7.31
C ARG A 181 9.56 -12.88 -6.42
N SER A 182 8.99 -11.73 -6.14
CA SER A 182 7.78 -11.59 -5.35
C SER A 182 6.58 -12.27 -6.01
N HIS A 183 6.40 -12.11 -7.32
CA HIS A 183 5.36 -12.80 -8.07
C HIS A 183 5.54 -14.32 -8.08
N CYS A 184 6.76 -14.82 -8.29
CA CYS A 184 7.04 -16.26 -8.23
C CYS A 184 6.72 -16.83 -6.85
N HIS A 185 7.05 -16.10 -5.77
CA HIS A 185 6.75 -16.52 -4.41
C HIS A 185 5.22 -16.58 -4.17
N SER A 186 4.48 -15.58 -4.60
CA SER A 186 3.02 -15.54 -4.49
C SER A 186 2.36 -16.71 -5.23
N LEU A 187 2.76 -16.97 -6.48
CA LEU A 187 2.27 -18.11 -7.25
C LEU A 187 2.61 -19.46 -6.61
N TYR A 188 3.84 -19.60 -6.12
CA TYR A 188 4.23 -20.81 -5.40
C TYR A 188 3.36 -21.04 -4.16
N THR A 189 3.16 -20.00 -3.33
CA THR A 189 2.34 -20.08 -2.12
C THR A 189 0.92 -20.50 -2.45
N PHE A 190 0.34 -19.95 -3.52
CA PHE A 190 -0.99 -20.34 -4.00
C PHE A 190 -1.04 -21.85 -4.36
N VAL A 191 -0.12 -22.29 -5.21
CA VAL A 191 -0.07 -23.72 -5.65
C VAL A 191 0.16 -24.66 -4.46
N ASP A 192 1.08 -24.29 -3.57
CA ASP A 192 1.39 -25.09 -2.37
C ASP A 192 0.20 -25.17 -1.41
N ASN A 193 -0.54 -24.08 -1.23
CA ASN A 193 -1.77 -24.10 -0.43
C ASN A 193 -2.85 -25.00 -1.05
N VAL A 194 -3.05 -24.92 -2.38
CA VAL A 194 -4.00 -25.80 -3.08
C VAL A 194 -3.58 -27.26 -2.93
N HIS A 195 -2.30 -27.57 -3.16
CA HIS A 195 -1.77 -28.95 -3.06
C HIS A 195 -1.97 -29.56 -1.66
N ASN A 196 -1.79 -28.77 -0.62
CA ASN A 196 -1.86 -29.21 0.76
C ASN A 196 -3.24 -28.99 1.42
N GLY A 197 -4.25 -28.54 0.67
CA GLY A 197 -5.60 -28.28 1.19
C GLY A 197 -5.64 -27.16 2.25
N ARG A 198 -4.68 -26.22 2.21
CA ARG A 198 -4.63 -25.09 3.15
C ARG A 198 -5.41 -23.89 2.62
N PRO A 199 -6.06 -23.10 3.49
CA PRO A 199 -6.67 -21.85 3.09
C PRO A 199 -5.61 -20.86 2.57
N GLY A 200 -6.02 -19.93 1.72
CA GLY A 200 -5.16 -18.82 1.29
C GLY A 200 -4.89 -17.85 2.46
N ASP A 201 -3.68 -17.26 2.43
CA ASP A 201 -3.29 -16.16 3.30
C ASP A 201 -2.46 -15.17 2.45
N PRO A 202 -3.02 -13.98 2.09
CA PRO A 202 -4.38 -13.50 2.42
C PRO A 202 -5.51 -14.35 1.81
N SER A 203 -6.69 -14.27 2.43
CA SER A 203 -7.89 -15.02 2.07
C SER A 203 -8.92 -14.15 1.34
N PHE A 204 -10.00 -14.74 0.82
CA PHE A 204 -11.14 -13.99 0.31
C PHE A 204 -11.86 -13.15 1.38
N ALA A 205 -11.76 -13.54 2.68
CA ALA A 205 -12.31 -12.74 3.77
C ALA A 205 -11.53 -11.43 3.94
N ASP A 206 -10.21 -11.45 3.76
CA ASP A 206 -9.35 -10.27 3.78
C ASP A 206 -9.67 -9.37 2.58
N GLY A 207 -9.80 -9.95 1.39
CA GLY A 207 -10.24 -9.23 0.20
C GLY A 207 -11.63 -8.57 0.38
N ALA A 208 -12.59 -9.27 0.98
CA ALA A 208 -13.92 -8.73 1.29
C ALA A 208 -13.85 -7.59 2.31
N TYR A 209 -12.93 -7.67 3.29
CA TYR A 209 -12.70 -6.59 4.23
C TYR A 209 -12.14 -5.34 3.53
N ILE A 210 -11.14 -5.49 2.68
CA ILE A 210 -10.58 -4.35 1.92
C ILE A 210 -11.64 -3.74 0.97
N GLN A 211 -12.50 -4.54 0.36
CA GLN A 211 -13.64 -4.03 -0.43
C GLN A 211 -14.57 -3.17 0.43
N ARG A 212 -14.82 -3.54 1.68
CA ARG A 212 -15.63 -2.74 2.62
C ARG A 212 -14.93 -1.42 2.94
N VAL A 213 -13.62 -1.45 3.23
CA VAL A 213 -12.83 -0.22 3.48
C VAL A 213 -12.94 0.74 2.30
N MET A 214 -12.78 0.23 1.08
CA MET A 214 -12.89 1.05 -0.15
C MET A 214 -14.32 1.58 -0.36
N ALA A 215 -15.35 0.79 -0.07
CA ALA A 215 -16.74 1.24 -0.15
C ALA A 215 -17.01 2.38 0.85
N SER A 216 -16.53 2.25 2.10
CA SER A 216 -16.62 3.31 3.12
C SER A 216 -15.84 4.56 2.71
N ALA A 217 -14.67 4.41 2.08
CA ALA A 217 -13.90 5.53 1.54
C ALA A 217 -14.65 6.24 0.40
N ALA A 218 -15.28 5.49 -0.50
CA ALA A 218 -16.10 6.07 -1.57
C ALA A 218 -17.31 6.84 -1.00
N GLU A 219 -18.03 6.26 -0.03
CA GLU A 219 -19.13 6.91 0.68
C GLU A 219 -18.66 8.19 1.38
N SER A 220 -17.51 8.14 2.04
CA SER A 220 -16.91 9.32 2.68
C SER A 220 -16.62 10.43 1.68
N ALA A 221 -16.05 10.09 0.52
CA ALA A 221 -15.77 11.07 -0.53
C ALA A 221 -17.04 11.67 -1.15
N ASP A 222 -18.14 10.90 -1.22
CA ASP A 222 -19.44 11.37 -1.73
C ASP A 222 -20.16 12.27 -0.73
N THR A 223 -20.06 11.96 0.55
CA THR A 223 -20.81 12.65 1.62
C THR A 223 -20.01 13.76 2.30
N GLY A 224 -18.67 13.80 2.15
CA GLY A 224 -17.78 14.69 2.88
C GLY A 224 -17.74 14.42 4.39
N LYS A 225 -18.06 13.20 4.81
CA LYS A 225 -18.14 12.83 6.24
C LYS A 225 -17.19 11.66 6.55
N VAL A 226 -16.82 11.54 7.83
CA VAL A 226 -16.15 10.33 8.33
C VAL A 226 -17.15 9.18 8.31
N VAL A 227 -16.73 8.03 7.80
CA VAL A 227 -17.53 6.79 7.74
C VAL A 227 -16.85 5.70 8.57
N LYS A 228 -17.65 5.00 9.39
CA LYS A 228 -17.21 3.80 10.11
C LYS A 228 -17.11 2.60 9.16
N ILE A 229 -16.14 1.68 9.42
CA ILE A 229 -15.83 0.52 8.57
C ILE A 229 -16.42 -0.76 9.14
#